data_30e8fd4bd9ce2d9e3ed3217009e430a3
#
_entry.id   30e8fd4bd9ce2d9e3ed3217009e430a3
#
_cell.length_a   1.000
_cell.length_b   1.000
_cell.length_c   1.000
_cell.angle_alpha   90.00
_cell.angle_beta   90.00
_cell.angle_gamma   90.00
#
_symmetry.space_group_name_H-M   'P 1'
#
loop_
_entity.id
_entity.type
_entity.pdbx_description
1 polymer ?
#
loop_
_entity_poly.entity_id
_entity_poly.type
_entity_poly.pdbx_seq_one_letter_code
_entity_poly.pdbx_strand_id
1 'polypeptide(L)'
;MSLRRREFIAGLGGAVASWPLAPRAQQPESVPRVAFLTGLSAEDPEGEARLAAFLHGLTERGWRVGRNLQMEYRAAGRDSDRYRQYAQELLRLRPDVAVASGTPALEALQNAMTRRVPIVFANATDPAGAAYLARLARPGRNTTGFLNFESRFAWKWLELLKQLAPDIKRVGIIGSTTSTAMRQMSAIAAQAPRFGVVLTALGDHDVDEIERGIGTFAYGPPHDGLIRAGE
;
A
#
# COMPACT_ATOMS: atom_id res chain seq x y z
N MET A 1 -18.88 23.46 -70.08
CA MET A 1 -19.45 24.19 -68.93
C MET A 1 -18.33 24.28 -67.84
N SER A 2 -17.70 25.44 -67.78
CA SER A 2 -16.61 25.66 -66.82
C SER A 2 -17.19 26.36 -65.60
N LEU A 3 -17.25 25.61 -64.47
CA LEU A 3 -17.61 26.19 -63.18
C LEU A 3 -16.54 27.23 -62.84
N ARG A 4 -16.97 28.46 -62.60
CA ARG A 4 -16.06 29.57 -62.28
C ARG A 4 -15.46 29.38 -60.90
N ARG A 5 -14.15 29.50 -60.79
CA ARG A 5 -13.36 29.35 -59.54
C ARG A 5 -13.97 30.08 -58.33
N ARG A 6 -14.70 31.17 -58.55
CA ARG A 6 -15.38 31.95 -57.49
C ARG A 6 -16.54 31.21 -56.83
N GLU A 7 -17.29 30.35 -57.55
CA GLU A 7 -18.41 29.61 -56.99
C GLU A 7 -17.95 28.40 -56.19
N PHE A 8 -16.78 27.84 -56.55
CA PHE A 8 -16.20 26.77 -55.76
C PHE A 8 -15.63 27.27 -54.40
N ILE A 9 -15.06 28.46 -54.36
CA ILE A 9 -14.52 29.06 -53.15
C ILE A 9 -15.71 29.49 -52.22
N ALA A 10 -16.80 30.00 -52.74
CA ALA A 10 -17.95 30.36 -51.94
C ALA A 10 -18.68 29.13 -51.35
N GLY A 11 -18.67 27.99 -52.06
CA GLY A 11 -19.22 26.71 -51.54
C GLY A 11 -18.38 26.10 -50.38
N LEU A 12 -17.05 26.25 -50.45
CA LEU A 12 -16.15 25.77 -49.41
C LEU A 12 -16.17 26.65 -48.14
N GLY A 13 -16.34 27.98 -48.29
CA GLY A 13 -16.44 28.92 -47.16
C GLY A 13 -17.70 28.70 -46.31
N GLY A 14 -18.82 28.33 -46.93
CA GLY A 14 -20.09 28.08 -46.25
C GLY A 14 -20.10 26.78 -45.45
N ALA A 15 -19.37 25.76 -45.84
CA ALA A 15 -19.31 24.44 -45.18
C ALA A 15 -18.48 24.48 -43.90
N VAL A 16 -17.55 25.40 -43.76
CA VAL A 16 -16.73 25.51 -42.52
C VAL A 16 -17.47 26.29 -41.41
N ALA A 17 -18.40 27.20 -41.79
CA ALA A 17 -19.17 27.96 -40.80
C ALA A 17 -20.35 27.21 -40.16
N SER A 18 -20.71 26.04 -40.73
CA SER A 18 -21.79 25.20 -40.20
C SER A 18 -21.29 23.95 -39.46
N TRP A 19 -19.97 23.90 -39.12
CA TRP A 19 -19.52 22.88 -38.17
C TRP A 19 -20.19 23.23 -36.84
N PRO A 20 -21.12 22.39 -36.34
CA PRO A 20 -21.67 22.63 -35.06
C PRO A 20 -20.48 22.62 -34.11
N LEU A 21 -20.19 23.74 -33.48
CA LEU A 21 -19.56 23.77 -32.18
C LEU A 21 -20.57 23.02 -31.29
N ALA A 22 -20.63 21.68 -31.47
CA ALA A 22 -21.28 20.86 -30.49
C ALA A 22 -20.64 21.31 -29.17
N PRO A 23 -21.39 21.92 -28.24
CA PRO A 23 -20.89 22.09 -26.92
C PRO A 23 -20.48 20.68 -26.56
N ARG A 24 -19.18 20.46 -26.27
CA ARG A 24 -18.76 19.27 -25.60
C ARG A 24 -19.73 19.19 -24.44
N ALA A 25 -20.75 18.35 -24.62
CA ALA A 25 -21.70 18.08 -23.56
C ALA A 25 -20.80 17.77 -22.38
N GLN A 26 -20.76 18.68 -21.43
CA GLN A 26 -20.15 18.43 -20.15
C GLN A 26 -20.91 17.21 -19.68
N GLN A 27 -20.31 16.04 -19.92
CA GLN A 27 -20.68 14.89 -19.14
C GLN A 27 -20.63 15.40 -17.72
N PRO A 28 -21.73 15.32 -16.95
CA PRO A 28 -21.71 15.75 -15.57
C PRO A 28 -20.44 15.13 -15.00
N GLU A 29 -19.47 15.98 -14.62
CA GLU A 29 -18.21 15.51 -14.09
C GLU A 29 -18.59 14.65 -12.91
N SER A 30 -18.56 13.33 -13.12
CA SER A 30 -18.87 12.38 -12.06
C SER A 30 -17.83 12.65 -10.98
N VAL A 31 -18.31 13.01 -9.80
CA VAL A 31 -17.42 13.30 -8.66
C VAL A 31 -16.49 12.10 -8.50
N PRO A 32 -15.16 12.29 -8.61
CA PRO A 32 -14.21 11.19 -8.53
C PRO A 32 -14.33 10.43 -7.22
N ARG A 33 -14.18 9.12 -7.29
CA ARG A 33 -14.29 8.22 -6.14
C ARG A 33 -12.95 7.61 -5.79
N VAL A 34 -12.52 7.81 -4.54
CA VAL A 34 -11.33 7.21 -3.95
C VAL A 34 -11.74 6.05 -3.05
N ALA A 35 -11.20 4.86 -3.30
CA ALA A 35 -11.27 3.73 -2.39
C ALA A 35 -10.02 3.73 -1.49
N PHE A 36 -10.19 3.71 -0.16
CA PHE A 36 -9.08 3.69 0.79
C PHE A 36 -9.15 2.43 1.66
N LEU A 37 -8.11 1.61 1.62
CA LEU A 37 -8.00 0.39 2.43
C LEU A 37 -6.77 0.48 3.35
N THR A 38 -6.96 0.22 4.63
CA THR A 38 -5.90 0.19 5.65
C THR A 38 -6.02 -1.02 6.56
N GLY A 39 -4.91 -1.35 7.23
CA GLY A 39 -4.87 -2.39 8.26
C GLY A 39 -5.09 -1.89 9.68
N LEU A 40 -5.03 -0.59 9.90
CA LEU A 40 -5.28 -0.03 11.22
C LEU A 40 -6.78 -0.06 11.51
N SER A 41 -7.17 -0.37 12.75
CA SER A 41 -8.58 -0.33 13.13
C SER A 41 -9.12 1.10 13.07
N ALA A 42 -10.44 1.24 13.03
CA ALA A 42 -11.06 2.57 12.99
C ALA A 42 -10.83 3.37 14.30
N GLU A 43 -10.57 2.65 15.38
CA GLU A 43 -10.34 3.20 16.73
C GLU A 43 -8.84 3.39 17.05
N ASP A 44 -7.95 3.04 16.11
CA ASP A 44 -6.50 3.17 16.29
C ASP A 44 -6.08 4.64 16.12
N PRO A 45 -5.50 5.31 17.13
CA PRO A 45 -5.08 6.71 17.03
C PRO A 45 -4.09 6.97 15.88
N GLU A 46 -3.23 6.00 15.58
CA GLU A 46 -2.31 6.09 14.42
C GLU A 46 -3.09 6.04 13.10
N GLY A 47 -4.15 5.22 13.03
CA GLY A 47 -5.04 5.15 11.86
C GLY A 47 -5.75 6.48 11.63
N GLU A 48 -6.28 7.08 12.69
CA GLU A 48 -6.92 8.40 12.64
C GLU A 48 -5.93 9.49 12.19
N ALA A 49 -4.72 9.52 12.76
CA ALA A 49 -3.70 10.50 12.42
C ALA A 49 -3.28 10.39 10.95
N ARG A 50 -3.08 9.18 10.44
CA ARG A 50 -2.73 8.94 9.02
C ARG A 50 -3.85 9.34 8.08
N LEU A 51 -5.10 9.02 8.43
CA LEU A 51 -6.26 9.44 7.64
C LEU A 51 -6.40 10.97 7.62
N ALA A 52 -6.25 11.62 8.78
CA ALA A 52 -6.31 13.07 8.88
C ALA A 52 -5.21 13.75 8.04
N ALA A 53 -3.98 13.24 8.06
CA ALA A 53 -2.88 13.75 7.23
C ALA A 53 -3.17 13.57 5.73
N PHE A 54 -3.75 12.43 5.33
CA PHE A 54 -4.15 12.19 3.94
C PHE A 54 -5.24 13.18 3.49
N LEU A 55 -6.29 13.37 4.29
CA LEU A 55 -7.38 14.31 3.99
C LEU A 55 -6.89 15.77 3.96
N HIS A 56 -5.97 16.13 4.84
CA HIS A 56 -5.31 17.43 4.84
C HIS A 56 -4.56 17.67 3.53
N GLY A 57 -3.72 16.71 3.11
CA GLY A 57 -2.99 16.81 1.85
C GLY A 57 -3.89 16.88 0.61
N LEU A 58 -5.04 16.24 0.62
CA LEU A 58 -6.07 16.38 -0.43
C LEU A 58 -6.67 17.79 -0.43
N THR A 59 -6.98 18.32 0.76
CA THR A 59 -7.59 19.65 0.92
C THR A 59 -6.65 20.75 0.44
N GLU A 60 -5.35 20.67 0.72
CA GLU A 60 -4.34 21.62 0.22
C GLU A 60 -4.28 21.66 -1.31
N ARG A 61 -4.67 20.56 -1.98
CA ARG A 61 -4.73 20.44 -3.44
C ARG A 61 -6.11 20.70 -4.02
N GLY A 62 -7.04 21.23 -3.21
CA GLY A 62 -8.39 21.62 -3.64
C GLY A 62 -9.42 20.50 -3.64
N TRP A 63 -9.04 19.27 -3.20
CA TRP A 63 -9.98 18.16 -3.08
C TRP A 63 -10.72 18.20 -1.75
N ARG A 64 -12.04 18.09 -1.78
CA ARG A 64 -12.88 18.09 -0.57
C ARG A 64 -13.87 16.93 -0.62
N VAL A 65 -13.73 16.00 0.32
CA VAL A 65 -14.66 14.87 0.47
C VAL A 65 -16.08 15.39 0.70
N GLY A 66 -17.05 14.83 -0.01
CA GLY A 66 -18.45 15.23 0.02
C GLY A 66 -18.78 16.42 -0.89
N ARG A 67 -17.79 17.10 -1.48
CA ARG A 67 -18.01 18.22 -2.41
C ARG A 67 -17.58 17.89 -3.85
N ASN A 68 -16.30 17.64 -4.06
CA ASN A 68 -15.71 17.33 -5.37
C ASN A 68 -14.90 16.02 -5.36
N LEU A 69 -15.02 15.24 -4.29
CA LEU A 69 -14.41 13.92 -4.10
C LEU A 69 -15.36 13.06 -3.26
N GLN A 70 -15.56 11.81 -3.68
CA GLN A 70 -16.17 10.76 -2.84
C GLN A 70 -15.04 9.88 -2.30
N MET A 71 -15.14 9.48 -1.03
CA MET A 71 -14.15 8.61 -0.40
C MET A 71 -14.85 7.46 0.30
N GLU A 72 -14.39 6.25 -0.02
CA GLU A 72 -14.84 5.00 0.57
C GLU A 72 -13.70 4.41 1.39
N TYR A 73 -13.82 4.45 2.71
CA TYR A 73 -12.79 4.01 3.65
C TYR A 73 -13.14 2.65 4.26
N ARG A 74 -12.15 1.77 4.33
CA ARG A 74 -12.26 0.46 5.00
C ARG A 74 -11.02 0.21 5.84
N ALA A 75 -11.25 -0.21 7.10
CA ALA A 75 -10.21 -0.56 8.06
C ALA A 75 -10.30 -2.06 8.39
N ALA A 76 -9.31 -2.84 7.98
CA ALA A 76 -9.36 -4.30 8.09
C ALA A 76 -8.96 -4.84 9.47
N GLY A 77 -8.30 -4.04 10.33
CA GLY A 77 -7.93 -4.45 11.69
C GLY A 77 -6.96 -5.63 11.74
N ARG A 78 -6.03 -5.74 10.80
CA ARG A 78 -5.05 -6.86 10.64
C ARG A 78 -5.65 -8.22 10.28
N ASP A 79 -6.95 -8.28 9.96
CA ASP A 79 -7.65 -9.51 9.59
C ASP A 79 -7.48 -9.77 8.08
N SER A 80 -6.84 -10.88 7.72
CA SER A 80 -6.57 -11.25 6.33
C SER A 80 -7.83 -11.45 5.49
N ASP A 81 -8.91 -11.94 6.09
CA ASP A 81 -10.17 -12.18 5.39
C ASP A 81 -10.89 -10.86 5.13
N ARG A 82 -10.87 -9.94 6.10
CA ARG A 82 -11.42 -8.59 5.93
C ARG A 82 -10.72 -7.81 4.83
N TYR A 83 -9.40 -7.93 4.69
CA TYR A 83 -8.69 -7.30 3.58
C TYR A 83 -9.24 -7.76 2.23
N ARG A 84 -9.44 -9.07 2.04
CA ARG A 84 -10.00 -9.62 0.80
C ARG A 84 -11.44 -9.17 0.57
N GLN A 85 -12.27 -9.26 1.60
CA GLN A 85 -13.67 -8.83 1.55
C GLN A 85 -13.78 -7.36 1.18
N TYR A 86 -13.09 -6.48 1.90
CA TYR A 86 -13.15 -5.03 1.69
C TYR A 86 -12.58 -4.61 0.34
N ALA A 87 -11.52 -5.27 -0.14
CA ALA A 87 -11.02 -5.01 -1.49
C ALA A 87 -12.08 -5.32 -2.57
N GLN A 88 -12.86 -6.41 -2.40
CA GLN A 88 -13.96 -6.75 -3.30
C GLN A 88 -15.14 -5.79 -3.19
N GLU A 89 -15.49 -5.34 -1.98
CA GLU A 89 -16.52 -4.33 -1.77
C GLU A 89 -16.14 -3.01 -2.46
N LEU A 90 -14.91 -2.55 -2.24
CA LEU A 90 -14.40 -1.32 -2.84
C LEU A 90 -14.38 -1.40 -4.38
N LEU A 91 -14.03 -2.55 -4.95
CA LEU A 91 -14.08 -2.76 -6.40
C LEU A 91 -15.51 -2.59 -6.98
N ARG A 92 -16.53 -3.10 -6.26
CA ARG A 92 -17.95 -2.99 -6.71
C ARG A 92 -18.42 -1.53 -6.78
N LEU A 93 -17.81 -0.65 -6.00
CA LEU A 93 -18.12 0.78 -6.00
C LEU A 93 -17.51 1.53 -7.20
N ARG A 94 -16.76 0.84 -8.06
CA ARG A 94 -16.10 1.36 -9.25
C ARG A 94 -15.28 2.63 -8.96
N PRO A 95 -14.26 2.55 -8.11
CA PRO A 95 -13.43 3.71 -7.79
C PRO A 95 -12.60 4.14 -9.00
N ASP A 96 -12.34 5.44 -9.09
CA ASP A 96 -11.43 6.01 -10.08
C ASP A 96 -9.97 5.80 -9.68
N VAL A 97 -9.69 5.72 -8.36
CA VAL A 97 -8.38 5.41 -7.79
C VAL A 97 -8.54 4.67 -6.48
N ALA A 98 -7.61 3.76 -6.19
CA ALA A 98 -7.53 3.07 -4.92
C ALA A 98 -6.27 3.48 -4.16
N VAL A 99 -6.39 3.64 -2.84
CA VAL A 99 -5.29 3.95 -1.93
C VAL A 99 -5.11 2.78 -0.96
N ALA A 100 -3.89 2.28 -0.87
CA ALA A 100 -3.49 1.22 0.05
C ALA A 100 -2.57 1.79 1.13
N SER A 101 -2.93 1.65 2.39
CA SER A 101 -2.04 1.92 3.52
C SER A 101 -1.59 0.61 4.15
N GLY A 102 -0.32 0.26 3.94
CA GLY A 102 0.28 -1.00 4.35
C GLY A 102 0.32 -2.07 3.25
N THR A 103 1.22 -3.05 3.42
CA THR A 103 1.45 -4.12 2.44
C THR A 103 0.24 -5.04 2.26
N PRO A 104 -0.47 -5.51 3.33
CA PRO A 104 -1.63 -6.38 3.15
C PRO A 104 -2.76 -5.70 2.38
N ALA A 105 -2.98 -4.38 2.61
CA ALA A 105 -3.96 -3.61 1.86
C ALA A 105 -3.60 -3.52 0.37
N LEU A 106 -2.30 -3.28 0.08
CA LEU A 106 -1.81 -3.23 -1.28
C LEU A 106 -1.99 -4.56 -2.01
N GLU A 107 -1.61 -5.68 -1.38
CA GLU A 107 -1.75 -7.02 -1.94
C GLU A 107 -3.23 -7.35 -2.21
N ALA A 108 -4.13 -7.05 -1.28
CA ALA A 108 -5.56 -7.27 -1.44
C ALA A 108 -6.15 -6.46 -2.60
N LEU A 109 -5.82 -5.17 -2.70
CA LEU A 109 -6.28 -4.32 -3.79
C LEU A 109 -5.72 -4.75 -5.15
N GLN A 110 -4.44 -5.15 -5.22
CA GLN A 110 -3.82 -5.67 -6.45
C GLN A 110 -4.47 -6.96 -6.95
N ASN A 111 -4.88 -7.83 -6.02
CA ASN A 111 -5.56 -9.08 -6.35
C ASN A 111 -7.02 -8.87 -6.76
N ALA A 112 -7.70 -7.89 -6.18
CA ALA A 112 -9.10 -7.61 -6.46
C ALA A 112 -9.28 -6.73 -7.70
N MET A 113 -8.48 -5.66 -7.84
CA MET A 113 -8.70 -4.63 -8.84
C MET A 113 -8.08 -4.97 -10.19
N THR A 114 -8.81 -4.66 -11.24
CA THR A 114 -8.31 -4.78 -12.60
C THR A 114 -7.19 -3.76 -12.85
N ARG A 115 -6.36 -3.98 -13.87
CA ARG A 115 -5.30 -3.06 -14.28
C ARG A 115 -5.79 -1.65 -14.67
N ARG A 116 -7.10 -1.45 -14.76
CA ARG A 116 -7.71 -0.16 -15.13
C ARG A 116 -7.82 0.81 -13.95
N VAL A 117 -7.92 0.29 -12.71
CA VAL A 117 -8.01 1.14 -11.51
C VAL A 117 -6.59 1.44 -11.02
N PRO A 118 -6.13 2.70 -11.06
CA PRO A 118 -4.84 3.07 -10.47
C PRO A 118 -4.81 2.80 -8.97
N ILE A 119 -3.69 2.26 -8.48
CA ILE A 119 -3.46 2.01 -7.06
C ILE A 119 -2.29 2.87 -6.60
N VAL A 120 -2.53 3.71 -5.59
CA VAL A 120 -1.48 4.47 -4.90
C VAL A 120 -1.28 3.85 -3.52
N PHE A 121 -0.04 3.53 -3.16
CA PHE A 121 0.23 2.96 -1.86
C PHE A 121 1.16 3.85 -1.02
N ALA A 122 0.96 3.80 0.29
CA ALA A 122 1.83 4.37 1.30
C ALA A 122 2.04 3.36 2.43
N ASN A 123 3.11 3.53 3.20
CA ASN A 123 3.43 2.66 4.34
C ASN A 123 3.54 1.16 3.98
N ALA A 124 3.86 0.83 2.74
CA ALA A 124 4.11 -0.54 2.36
C ALA A 124 5.60 -0.89 2.56
N THR A 125 5.84 -2.10 3.03
CA THR A 125 7.16 -2.70 3.11
C THR A 125 7.28 -3.67 1.95
N ASP A 126 8.23 -3.51 1.06
CA ASP A 126 8.51 -4.30 -0.15
C ASP A 126 7.54 -5.51 -0.39
N PRO A 127 6.40 -5.30 -1.04
CA PRO A 127 5.31 -6.29 -1.07
C PRO A 127 5.64 -7.55 -1.89
N ALA A 128 6.69 -7.51 -2.71
CA ALA A 128 7.07 -8.63 -3.59
C ALA A 128 8.58 -8.76 -3.79
N GLY A 129 9.38 -8.19 -2.87
CA GLY A 129 10.84 -8.22 -2.95
C GLY A 129 11.39 -7.39 -4.12
N ALA A 130 12.68 -7.59 -4.43
CA ALA A 130 13.37 -6.86 -5.51
C ALA A 130 12.63 -6.91 -6.88
N ALA A 131 11.84 -7.95 -7.12
CA ALA A 131 11.03 -8.09 -8.33
C ALA A 131 9.92 -7.04 -8.43
N TYR A 132 9.38 -6.55 -7.30
CA TYR A 132 8.35 -5.51 -7.30
C TYR A 132 8.95 -4.13 -7.62
N LEU A 133 10.08 -3.80 -7.01
CA LEU A 133 10.81 -2.54 -7.30
C LEU A 133 11.22 -2.47 -8.78
N ALA A 134 11.72 -3.58 -9.35
CA ALA A 134 12.01 -3.67 -10.77
C ALA A 134 10.77 -3.51 -11.67
N ARG A 135 9.58 -3.81 -11.14
CA ARG A 135 8.30 -3.66 -11.84
C ARG A 135 7.70 -2.26 -11.71
N LEU A 136 7.95 -1.54 -10.62
CA LEU A 136 7.54 -0.12 -10.47
C LEU A 136 8.23 0.77 -11.49
N ALA A 137 9.48 0.47 -11.85
CA ALA A 137 10.25 1.19 -12.86
C ALA A 137 9.77 0.94 -14.31
N ARG A 138 8.83 0.01 -14.54
CA ARG A 138 8.36 -0.33 -15.90
C ARG A 138 7.02 0.34 -16.20
N PRO A 139 6.91 1.13 -17.30
CA PRO A 139 5.63 1.68 -17.74
C PRO A 139 4.62 0.58 -18.05
N GLY A 140 3.36 0.78 -17.71
CA GLY A 140 2.25 -0.13 -18.00
C GLY A 140 1.63 -0.86 -16.80
N ARG A 141 2.08 -0.59 -15.58
CA ARG A 141 1.37 -1.00 -14.36
C ARG A 141 0.55 0.15 -13.79
N ASN A 142 -0.56 -0.24 -13.15
CA ASN A 142 -1.50 0.69 -12.53
C ASN A 142 -1.18 1.00 -11.07
N THR A 143 0.02 0.68 -10.58
CA THR A 143 0.37 0.79 -9.15
C THR A 143 1.61 1.65 -8.97
N THR A 144 1.54 2.66 -8.08
CA THR A 144 2.65 3.53 -7.68
C THR A 144 2.53 3.88 -6.20
N GLY A 145 3.59 4.41 -5.59
CA GLY A 145 3.54 4.82 -4.19
C GLY A 145 4.90 4.88 -3.52
N PHE A 146 4.88 4.87 -2.18
CA PHE A 146 6.04 5.05 -1.32
C PHE A 146 6.23 3.84 -0.42
N LEU A 147 7.46 3.31 -0.41
CA LEU A 147 7.89 2.24 0.49
C LEU A 147 8.50 2.83 1.75
N ASN A 148 8.20 2.21 2.89
CA ASN A 148 8.84 2.58 4.16
C ASN A 148 10.18 1.86 4.34
N PHE A 149 10.21 0.58 3.97
CA PHE A 149 11.32 -0.31 4.27
C PHE A 149 11.40 -1.47 3.28
N GLU A 150 12.63 -1.92 2.99
CA GLU A 150 12.87 -3.13 2.21
C GLU A 150 13.16 -4.30 3.14
N SER A 151 12.32 -5.32 3.13
CA SER A 151 12.44 -6.50 4.01
C SER A 151 13.82 -7.17 3.97
N ARG A 152 14.50 -7.08 2.82
CA ARG A 152 15.85 -7.64 2.67
C ARG A 152 16.90 -7.03 3.61
N PHE A 153 16.67 -5.85 4.16
CA PHE A 153 17.57 -5.19 5.10
C PHE A 153 17.25 -5.48 6.57
N ALA A 154 16.23 -6.30 6.87
CA ALA A 154 15.85 -6.62 8.24
C ALA A 154 16.98 -7.27 9.05
N TRP A 155 17.93 -7.94 8.40
CA TRP A 155 19.11 -8.48 9.07
C TRP A 155 19.99 -7.43 9.76
N LYS A 156 19.88 -6.15 9.37
CA LYS A 156 20.59 -5.05 10.06
C LYS A 156 20.14 -4.87 11.51
N TRP A 157 18.94 -5.32 11.85
CA TRP A 157 18.51 -5.36 13.25
C TRP A 157 19.34 -6.32 14.08
N LEU A 158 19.77 -7.47 13.51
CA LEU A 158 20.75 -8.35 14.16
C LEU A 158 22.11 -7.66 14.34
N GLU A 159 22.57 -6.97 13.30
CA GLU A 159 23.82 -6.23 13.37
C GLU A 159 23.80 -5.20 14.49
N LEU A 160 22.76 -4.38 14.57
CA LEU A 160 22.57 -3.38 15.61
C LEU A 160 22.49 -4.03 17.00
N LEU A 161 21.75 -5.12 17.12
CA LEU A 161 21.61 -5.86 18.37
C LEU A 161 22.96 -6.41 18.85
N LYS A 162 23.79 -6.94 17.93
CA LYS A 162 25.16 -7.42 18.23
C LYS A 162 26.14 -6.27 18.58
N GLN A 163 25.92 -5.07 18.01
CA GLN A 163 26.72 -3.90 18.40
C GLN A 163 26.39 -3.43 19.81
N LEU A 164 25.11 -3.46 20.21
CA LEU A 164 24.66 -3.08 21.54
C LEU A 164 25.05 -4.13 22.60
N ALA A 165 24.98 -5.40 22.25
CA ALA A 165 25.23 -6.52 23.13
C ALA A 165 25.98 -7.64 22.39
N PRO A 166 27.33 -7.58 22.32
CA PRO A 166 28.17 -8.49 21.51
C PRO A 166 28.04 -9.97 21.89
N ASP A 167 27.72 -10.26 23.15
CA ASP A 167 27.64 -11.63 23.68
C ASP A 167 26.29 -12.32 23.42
N ILE A 168 25.32 -11.66 22.78
CA ILE A 168 24.02 -12.28 22.44
C ILE A 168 24.21 -13.50 21.57
N LYS A 169 23.63 -14.62 21.99
CA LYS A 169 23.63 -15.90 21.26
C LYS A 169 22.26 -16.38 20.83
N ARG A 170 21.20 -15.89 21.49
CA ARG A 170 19.83 -16.24 21.17
C ARG A 170 19.04 -14.97 20.88
N VAL A 171 18.19 -15.01 19.85
CA VAL A 171 17.34 -13.89 19.48
C VAL A 171 15.92 -14.40 19.24
N GLY A 172 14.98 -13.90 20.05
CA GLY A 172 13.55 -14.09 19.84
C GLY A 172 13.06 -13.12 18.76
N ILE A 173 12.28 -13.62 17.80
CA ILE A 173 11.64 -12.76 16.81
C ILE A 173 10.11 -12.82 17.04
N ILE A 174 9.56 -11.70 17.49
CA ILE A 174 8.12 -11.51 17.59
C ILE A 174 7.63 -11.08 16.20
N GLY A 175 6.76 -11.87 15.59
CA GLY A 175 6.27 -11.55 14.26
C GLY A 175 5.05 -12.33 13.88
N SER A 176 4.16 -11.64 13.18
CA SER A 176 2.90 -12.18 12.68
C SER A 176 3.09 -13.08 11.45
N THR A 177 2.01 -13.73 11.06
CA THR A 177 1.92 -14.50 9.81
C THR A 177 1.73 -13.61 8.58
N THR A 178 1.84 -12.28 8.70
CA THR A 178 1.77 -11.38 7.54
C THR A 178 2.90 -11.62 6.56
N SER A 179 2.66 -11.39 5.30
CA SER A 179 3.65 -11.54 4.25
C SER A 179 4.91 -10.68 4.49
N THR A 180 4.75 -9.52 5.10
CA THR A 180 5.84 -8.62 5.49
C THR A 180 6.70 -9.23 6.58
N ALA A 181 6.10 -9.65 7.71
CA ALA A 181 6.82 -10.25 8.83
C ALA A 181 7.57 -11.51 8.39
N MET A 182 6.94 -12.38 7.61
CA MET A 182 7.57 -13.59 7.08
C MET A 182 8.81 -13.29 6.22
N ARG A 183 8.75 -12.27 5.36
CA ARG A 183 9.91 -11.85 4.55
C ARG A 183 11.03 -11.27 5.41
N GLN A 184 10.70 -10.45 6.40
CA GLN A 184 11.68 -9.90 7.33
C GLN A 184 12.35 -10.99 8.15
N MET A 185 11.57 -11.92 8.71
CA MET A 185 12.07 -13.09 9.45
C MET A 185 12.98 -13.95 8.57
N SER A 186 12.59 -14.20 7.33
CA SER A 186 13.43 -14.95 6.37
C SER A 186 14.76 -14.24 6.09
N ALA A 187 14.75 -12.91 5.90
CA ALA A 187 15.95 -12.13 5.68
C ALA A 187 16.88 -12.15 6.91
N ILE A 188 16.32 -12.08 8.12
CA ILE A 188 17.07 -12.21 9.38
C ILE A 188 17.66 -13.62 9.50
N ALA A 189 16.86 -14.66 9.26
CA ALA A 189 17.26 -16.04 9.38
C ALA A 189 18.41 -16.40 8.44
N ALA A 190 18.40 -15.89 7.21
CA ALA A 190 19.47 -16.10 6.24
C ALA A 190 20.85 -15.57 6.70
N GLN A 191 20.87 -14.57 7.57
CA GLN A 191 22.10 -13.93 8.06
C GLN A 191 22.47 -14.34 9.49
N ALA A 192 21.56 -14.94 10.25
CA ALA A 192 21.79 -15.33 11.65
C ALA A 192 23.09 -16.13 11.89
N PRO A 193 23.47 -17.09 11.03
CA PRO A 193 24.74 -17.83 11.19
C PRO A 193 25.98 -16.94 11.17
N ARG A 194 25.97 -15.85 10.39
CA ARG A 194 27.09 -14.89 10.32
C ARG A 194 27.31 -14.14 11.63
N PHE A 195 26.23 -13.95 12.40
CA PHE A 195 26.26 -13.28 13.70
C PHE A 195 26.40 -14.26 14.86
N GLY A 196 26.46 -15.56 14.60
CA GLY A 196 26.58 -16.60 15.62
C GLY A 196 25.39 -16.64 16.57
N VAL A 197 24.18 -16.36 16.07
CA VAL A 197 22.94 -16.35 16.86
C VAL A 197 21.98 -17.44 16.41
N VAL A 198 21.24 -17.97 17.37
CA VAL A 198 20.12 -18.88 17.16
C VAL A 198 18.83 -18.08 17.25
N LEU A 199 17.94 -18.25 16.27
CA LEU A 199 16.66 -17.56 16.23
C LEU A 199 15.55 -18.43 16.77
N THR A 200 14.64 -17.83 17.53
CA THR A 200 13.39 -18.44 18.00
C THR A 200 12.23 -17.57 17.56
N ALA A 201 11.32 -18.12 16.76
CA ALA A 201 10.08 -17.41 16.40
C ALA A 201 9.14 -17.41 17.60
N LEU A 202 8.58 -16.23 17.90
CA LEU A 202 7.58 -15.99 18.91
C LEU A 202 6.31 -15.48 18.22
N GLY A 203 5.13 -15.98 18.62
CA GLY A 203 3.86 -15.54 18.03
C GLY A 203 3.50 -14.11 18.43
N ASP A 204 2.57 -13.51 17.69
CA ASP A 204 2.05 -12.14 17.95
C ASP A 204 0.54 -12.01 17.70
N HIS A 205 -0.22 -13.12 17.77
CA HIS A 205 -1.67 -13.10 17.54
C HIS A 205 -2.43 -12.27 18.57
N ASP A 206 -2.03 -12.42 19.83
CA ASP A 206 -2.62 -11.68 20.94
C ASP A 206 -1.57 -11.38 22.03
N VAL A 207 -1.96 -10.57 23.01
CA VAL A 207 -1.09 -10.15 24.13
C VAL A 207 -0.63 -11.35 24.94
N ASP A 208 -1.53 -12.31 25.20
CA ASP A 208 -1.24 -13.49 26.00
C ASP A 208 -0.22 -14.41 25.31
N GLU A 209 -0.29 -14.52 23.99
CA GLU A 209 0.71 -15.28 23.21
C GLU A 209 2.08 -14.62 23.27
N ILE A 210 2.11 -13.28 23.11
CA ILE A 210 3.35 -12.51 23.20
C ILE A 210 3.97 -12.66 24.59
N GLU A 211 3.20 -12.47 25.65
CA GLU A 211 3.69 -12.58 27.03
C GLU A 211 4.21 -13.99 27.33
N ARG A 212 3.47 -15.02 26.94
CA ARG A 212 3.90 -16.43 27.11
C ARG A 212 5.18 -16.72 26.31
N GLY A 213 5.25 -16.24 25.06
CA GLY A 213 6.41 -16.41 24.19
C GLY A 213 7.65 -15.75 24.78
N ILE A 214 7.54 -14.49 25.22
CA ILE A 214 8.63 -13.76 25.88
C ILE A 214 9.03 -14.46 27.19
N GLY A 215 8.05 -14.81 28.04
CA GLY A 215 8.30 -15.50 29.29
C GLY A 215 9.06 -16.81 29.09
N THR A 216 8.59 -17.68 28.18
CA THR A 216 9.28 -18.95 27.87
C THR A 216 10.69 -18.71 27.33
N PHE A 217 10.88 -17.69 26.47
CA PHE A 217 12.16 -17.35 25.91
C PHE A 217 13.13 -16.82 26.96
N ALA A 218 12.65 -15.99 27.91
CA ALA A 218 13.45 -15.39 28.97
C ALA A 218 13.94 -16.38 30.05
N TYR A 219 13.31 -17.55 30.19
CA TYR A 219 13.79 -18.62 31.10
C TYR A 219 15.05 -19.34 30.58
N GLY A 220 15.56 -18.97 29.42
CA GLY A 220 16.81 -19.52 28.85
C GLY A 220 18.07 -18.94 29.50
N PRO A 221 19.25 -19.31 28.94
CA PRO A 221 20.54 -18.76 29.38
C PRO A 221 20.60 -17.24 29.21
N PRO A 222 21.38 -16.51 30.02
CA PRO A 222 21.55 -15.07 29.91
C PRO A 222 22.11 -14.67 28.51
N HIS A 223 21.93 -13.43 28.12
CA HIS A 223 22.34 -12.82 26.86
C HIS A 223 21.39 -13.13 25.67
N ASP A 224 20.12 -12.89 25.88
CA ASP A 224 19.08 -12.97 24.88
C ASP A 224 18.71 -11.59 24.32
N GLY A 225 18.26 -11.55 23.08
CA GLY A 225 17.74 -10.36 22.42
C GLY A 225 16.37 -10.60 21.83
N LEU A 226 15.61 -9.52 21.65
CA LEU A 226 14.31 -9.57 21.00
C LEU A 226 14.29 -8.64 19.78
N ILE A 227 13.69 -9.09 18.71
CA ILE A 227 13.40 -8.31 17.50
C ILE A 227 11.91 -8.43 17.21
N ARG A 228 11.26 -7.31 16.89
CA ARG A 228 9.90 -7.31 16.36
C ARG A 228 9.93 -7.18 14.84
N ALA A 229 9.33 -8.15 14.14
CA ALA A 229 9.10 -8.13 12.71
C ALA A 229 7.62 -7.79 12.40
N GLY A 230 7.38 -7.01 11.35
CA GLY A 230 6.04 -6.59 10.95
C GLY A 230 5.97 -5.11 10.58
N GLU A 231 4.75 -4.61 10.42
CA GLU A 231 4.43 -3.20 10.15
C GLU A 231 3.92 -2.52 11.41
#